data_712b41e5355c8fe3d9f8f7270ba202f4
#
_entry.id   712b41e5355c8fe3d9f8f7270ba202f4
#
_cell.length_a   1.000
_cell.length_b   1.000
_cell.length_c   1.000
_cell.angle_alpha   90.00
_cell.angle_beta   90.00
_cell.angle_gamma   90.00
#
_symmetry.space_group_name_H-M   'P 1'
#
loop_
_entity.id
_entity.type
_entity.pdbx_description
1 polymer ?
#
loop_
_entity_poly.entity_id
_entity_poly.type
_entity_poly.pdbx_seq_one_letter_code
_entity_poly.pdbx_strand_id
1 'polypeptide(L)'
;MKKLLLGSTLAVSLCVSNIGYAYYEKTDNPEFVMIQANQSAFAIPVVGDTKNTQTNFGSKKFLDDAKVATKRFMVPHTLVHNPNWGTMDYYVPSVLLILVDRTPYMREWVDAADRGTSSKKEGFQFQSREGITIGAGISIGAMVKEEDAATFLYWFGTKNQQFTDVASQFASTSQGKSLSDIMDTVVRGYVQAALAQRFMKLSFADGNAQASAIMDDLRSDLTKHFAEKGITIDYIGYSGTLTYTDAIQKSIDEVFIATQRAASSAAMMPAVPYMNAQADINIKTAEATAIQKWNGQVPYLPSTVVTVGNGWVDGVLSYLGLKGDKK
;
A
#
# COMPACT_ATOMS: atom_id res chain seq x y z
N MET A 1 -11.50 -49.43 14.14
CA MET A 1 -11.43 -48.05 13.66
C MET A 1 -10.84 -47.21 14.80
N LYS A 2 -9.52 -46.98 14.76
CA LYS A 2 -8.79 -46.22 15.78
C LYS A 2 -8.66 -44.77 15.28
N LYS A 3 -9.25 -43.83 16.00
CA LYS A 3 -9.07 -42.38 15.74
C LYS A 3 -7.74 -41.96 16.34
N LEU A 4 -6.79 -41.57 15.49
CA LEU A 4 -5.58 -40.87 15.88
C LEU A 4 -5.95 -39.39 16.16
N LEU A 5 -5.85 -38.98 17.40
CA LEU A 5 -5.82 -37.59 17.82
C LEU A 5 -4.40 -37.08 17.65
N LEU A 6 -4.17 -36.26 16.59
CA LEU A 6 -2.96 -35.45 16.52
C LEU A 6 -3.14 -34.23 17.42
N GLY A 7 -2.45 -34.24 18.56
CA GLY A 7 -2.30 -33.08 19.41
C GLY A 7 -1.29 -32.10 18.78
N SER A 8 -1.78 -30.98 18.29
CA SER A 8 -0.93 -29.83 17.92
C SER A 8 -0.46 -29.14 19.19
N THR A 9 0.77 -29.41 19.59
CA THR A 9 1.48 -28.64 20.60
C THR A 9 1.77 -27.23 20.06
N LEU A 10 0.93 -26.31 20.50
CA LEU A 10 1.16 -24.88 20.32
C LEU A 10 2.37 -24.50 21.21
N ALA A 11 3.54 -24.36 20.62
CA ALA A 11 4.70 -23.78 21.30
C ALA A 11 4.43 -22.28 21.48
N VAL A 12 3.78 -21.92 22.58
CA VAL A 12 3.74 -20.54 23.08
C VAL A 12 5.16 -20.24 23.55
N SER A 13 5.93 -19.53 22.72
CA SER A 13 7.17 -18.90 23.14
C SER A 13 6.78 -17.80 24.12
N LEU A 14 6.72 -18.15 25.40
CA LEU A 14 6.75 -17.18 26.47
C LEU A 14 8.12 -16.49 26.40
N CYS A 15 8.14 -15.29 25.80
CA CYS A 15 9.13 -14.30 26.15
C CYS A 15 8.91 -13.97 27.63
N VAL A 16 9.49 -14.77 28.49
CA VAL A 16 9.67 -14.42 29.89
C VAL A 16 10.63 -13.24 29.84
N SER A 17 10.07 -12.01 29.77
CA SER A 17 10.80 -10.86 30.26
C SER A 17 11.25 -11.28 31.65
N ASN A 18 12.56 -11.44 31.85
CA ASN A 18 13.14 -11.58 33.17
C ASN A 18 12.72 -10.34 33.95
N ILE A 19 11.58 -10.44 34.63
CA ILE A 19 11.24 -9.56 35.73
C ILE A 19 12.26 -9.97 36.78
N GLY A 20 13.42 -9.30 36.78
CA GLY A 20 14.36 -9.43 37.85
C GLY A 20 13.62 -9.06 39.12
N TYR A 21 13.20 -10.05 39.87
CA TYR A 21 12.82 -9.79 41.24
C TYR A 21 14.04 -9.12 41.86
N ALA A 22 13.97 -7.82 42.16
CA ALA A 22 14.94 -7.13 42.96
C ALA A 22 14.89 -7.80 44.33
N TYR A 23 15.75 -8.78 44.48
CA TYR A 23 16.04 -9.31 45.80
C TYR A 23 16.63 -8.17 46.62
N TYR A 24 16.18 -8.01 47.85
CA TYR A 24 16.67 -7.08 48.82
C TYR A 24 18.15 -7.42 49.21
N GLU A 25 19.05 -7.26 48.30
CA GLU A 25 20.46 -7.50 48.53
C GLU A 25 21.16 -6.18 48.78
N LYS A 26 22.00 -6.13 49.81
CA LYS A 26 22.91 -5.00 50.11
C LYS A 26 23.97 -4.79 49.02
N THR A 27 24.10 -5.70 48.11
CA THR A 27 25.10 -5.71 47.03
C THR A 27 24.43 -5.25 45.73
N ASP A 28 25.03 -4.23 45.12
CA ASP A 28 24.63 -3.81 43.76
C ASP A 28 25.03 -4.90 42.77
N ASN A 29 24.05 -5.49 42.09
CA ASN A 29 24.31 -6.45 41.04
C ASN A 29 24.41 -5.72 39.70
N PRO A 30 25.52 -5.78 38.98
CA PRO A 30 25.69 -5.06 37.72
C PRO A 30 24.71 -5.57 36.67
N GLU A 31 23.85 -4.68 36.19
CA GLU A 31 22.91 -4.95 35.12
C GLU A 31 23.45 -4.43 33.77
N PHE A 32 23.38 -5.27 32.75
CA PHE A 32 23.83 -4.91 31.40
C PHE A 32 22.71 -5.08 30.38
N VAL A 33 22.51 -4.05 29.59
CA VAL A 33 21.58 -4.08 28.46
C VAL A 33 22.37 -4.14 27.15
N MET A 34 22.01 -5.11 26.30
CA MET A 34 22.62 -5.24 24.97
C MET A 34 21.78 -4.47 23.95
N ILE A 35 22.39 -3.53 23.25
CA ILE A 35 21.78 -2.72 22.20
C ILE A 35 22.09 -3.38 20.86
N GLN A 36 21.07 -3.76 20.11
CA GLN A 36 21.22 -4.41 18.80
C GLN A 36 21.67 -3.41 17.73
N ALA A 37 22.17 -3.93 16.60
CA ALA A 37 22.66 -3.08 15.50
C ALA A 37 21.58 -2.19 14.89
N ASN A 38 20.34 -2.69 14.87
CA ASN A 38 19.14 -1.98 14.38
C ASN A 38 18.48 -1.11 15.45
N GLN A 39 19.08 -0.97 16.63
CA GLN A 39 18.53 -0.16 17.72
C GLN A 39 19.41 1.05 18.00
N SER A 40 18.78 2.15 18.39
CA SER A 40 19.39 3.30 19.02
C SER A 40 18.87 3.41 20.45
N ALA A 41 19.76 3.65 21.40
CA ALA A 41 19.41 3.72 22.82
C ALA A 41 19.67 5.11 23.37
N PHE A 42 18.81 5.55 24.29
CA PHE A 42 18.88 6.83 24.96
C PHE A 42 18.81 6.61 26.48
N ALA A 43 19.83 7.04 27.19
CA ALA A 43 19.93 6.88 28.63
C ALA A 43 19.33 8.11 29.33
N ILE A 44 18.13 7.96 29.85
CA ILE A 44 17.37 9.04 30.47
C ILE A 44 17.45 8.92 32.00
N PRO A 45 17.98 9.91 32.71
CA PRO A 45 18.00 9.91 34.16
C PRO A 45 16.59 9.87 34.74
N VAL A 46 16.28 8.91 35.62
CA VAL A 46 14.98 8.79 36.32
C VAL A 46 15.09 9.23 37.79
N VAL A 47 16.30 9.31 38.32
CA VAL A 47 16.55 9.82 39.66
C VAL A 47 17.24 11.19 39.56
N GLY A 48 16.59 12.20 40.02
CA GLY A 48 17.09 13.57 39.97
C GLY A 48 16.19 14.53 40.73
N ASP A 49 16.77 15.53 41.31
CA ASP A 49 16.11 16.41 42.29
C ASP A 49 15.72 17.78 41.73
N THR A 50 15.77 17.99 40.41
CA THR A 50 15.59 19.35 39.92
C THR A 50 14.53 19.50 38.85
N LYS A 51 13.67 20.53 38.98
CA LYS A 51 12.71 21.00 37.97
C LYS A 51 13.37 21.25 36.61
N ASN A 52 14.63 21.65 36.58
CA ASN A 52 15.41 21.93 35.37
C ASN A 52 15.62 20.66 34.52
N THR A 53 15.80 19.50 35.16
CA THR A 53 15.97 18.23 34.46
C THR A 53 14.69 17.83 33.68
N GLN A 54 13.50 18.06 34.27
CA GLN A 54 12.24 17.80 33.58
C GLN A 54 11.97 18.75 32.42
N THR A 55 12.40 20.03 32.54
CA THR A 55 12.24 21.02 31.47
C THR A 55 13.10 20.66 30.25
N ASN A 56 14.27 20.10 30.50
CA ASN A 56 15.19 19.68 29.42
C ASN A 56 14.83 18.32 28.82
N PHE A 57 14.11 17.48 29.53
CA PHE A 57 13.74 16.11 29.12
C PHE A 57 12.99 16.05 27.79
N GLY A 58 12.18 17.05 27.48
CA GLY A 58 11.40 17.12 26.23
C GLY A 58 12.13 17.81 25.07
N SER A 59 13.40 18.19 25.20
CA SER A 59 14.14 18.84 24.12
C SER A 59 14.89 17.84 23.24
N LYS A 60 14.92 18.10 21.92
CA LYS A 60 15.73 17.29 20.98
C LYS A 60 17.20 17.23 21.40
N LYS A 61 17.77 18.37 21.81
CA LYS A 61 19.15 18.46 22.24
C LYS A 61 19.44 17.52 23.41
N PHE A 62 18.54 17.46 24.39
CA PHE A 62 18.68 16.55 25.53
C PHE A 62 18.74 15.08 25.08
N LEU A 63 17.89 14.69 24.10
CA LEU A 63 17.90 13.34 23.57
C LEU A 63 19.15 13.04 22.76
N ASP A 64 19.66 14.01 21.98
CA ASP A 64 20.93 13.86 21.26
C ASP A 64 22.11 13.64 22.25
N ASP A 65 22.14 14.39 23.35
CA ASP A 65 23.17 14.26 24.40
C ASP A 65 23.01 12.94 25.19
N ALA A 66 21.81 12.41 25.33
CA ALA A 66 21.49 11.16 26.02
C ALA A 66 21.76 9.89 25.19
N LYS A 67 22.13 10.02 23.91
CA LYS A 67 22.36 8.90 23.01
C LYS A 67 23.54 8.03 23.47
N VAL A 68 23.31 6.73 23.59
CA VAL A 68 24.30 5.75 23.99
C VAL A 68 25.08 5.26 22.78
N ALA A 69 26.41 5.43 22.81
CA ALA A 69 27.29 5.01 21.73
C ALA A 69 27.73 3.54 21.81
N THR A 70 27.63 2.91 23.01
CA THR A 70 28.13 1.55 23.24
C THR A 70 27.04 0.51 22.95
N LYS A 71 27.44 -0.66 22.46
CA LYS A 71 26.52 -1.80 22.24
C LYS A 71 26.16 -2.55 23.52
N ARG A 72 26.93 -2.40 24.57
CA ARG A 72 26.67 -2.97 25.89
C ARG A 72 26.68 -1.81 26.88
N PHE A 73 25.54 -1.55 27.47
CA PHE A 73 25.32 -0.48 28.41
C PHE A 73 25.20 -1.07 29.82
N MET A 74 26.00 -0.61 30.75
CA MET A 74 25.86 -0.95 32.16
C MET A 74 24.88 0.05 32.79
N VAL A 75 23.80 -0.43 33.33
CA VAL A 75 22.77 0.39 33.98
C VAL A 75 23.31 0.87 35.33
N PRO A 76 23.41 2.19 35.53
CA PRO A 76 23.78 2.70 36.85
C PRO A 76 22.63 2.59 37.83
N HIS A 77 22.92 2.21 39.07
CA HIS A 77 21.95 2.08 40.13
C HIS A 77 22.14 3.13 41.22
N THR A 78 21.08 3.48 41.90
CA THR A 78 21.07 4.34 43.09
C THR A 78 20.48 3.59 44.27
N LEU A 79 21.16 3.72 45.43
CA LEU A 79 20.65 3.13 46.67
C LEU A 79 19.46 3.96 47.17
N VAL A 80 18.34 3.30 47.38
CA VAL A 80 17.15 3.90 47.99
C VAL A 80 17.06 3.43 49.43
N HIS A 81 17.03 4.41 50.33
CA HIS A 81 16.82 4.14 51.74
C HIS A 81 15.34 3.87 52.05
N ASN A 82 15.08 2.73 52.68
CA ASN A 82 13.74 2.39 53.07
C ASN A 82 13.44 2.91 54.50
N PRO A 83 12.54 3.85 54.67
CA PRO A 83 12.25 4.46 55.98
C PRO A 83 11.49 3.52 56.93
N ASN A 84 10.99 2.39 56.45
CA ASN A 84 10.23 1.44 57.28
C ASN A 84 11.20 0.59 58.12
N TRP A 85 10.99 0.62 59.41
CA TRP A 85 11.80 -0.12 60.36
C TRP A 85 11.78 -1.62 60.08
N GLY A 86 12.95 -2.21 59.81
CA GLY A 86 13.06 -3.66 59.54
C GLY A 86 13.13 -4.08 58.07
N THR A 87 13.08 -3.11 57.13
CA THR A 87 13.28 -3.37 55.69
C THR A 87 14.69 -2.88 55.28
N MET A 88 15.33 -3.64 54.41
CA MET A 88 16.67 -3.30 53.91
C MET A 88 16.60 -2.22 52.82
N ASP A 89 17.66 -1.42 52.74
CA ASP A 89 17.89 -0.54 51.62
C ASP A 89 18.05 -1.38 50.34
N TYR A 90 17.64 -0.83 49.22
CA TYR A 90 17.64 -1.53 47.92
C TYR A 90 18.14 -0.64 46.80
N TYR A 91 18.72 -1.25 45.77
CA TYR A 91 19.19 -0.56 44.60
C TYR A 91 18.07 -0.48 43.52
N VAL A 92 17.96 0.70 42.89
CA VAL A 92 17.06 0.91 41.73
C VAL A 92 17.85 1.46 40.56
N PRO A 93 17.47 1.20 39.32
CA PRO A 93 18.05 1.84 38.18
C PRO A 93 17.90 3.36 38.28
N SER A 94 18.98 4.09 38.14
CA SER A 94 19.00 5.56 38.14
C SER A 94 18.79 6.14 36.74
N VAL A 95 18.80 5.27 35.71
CA VAL A 95 18.66 5.60 34.31
C VAL A 95 17.64 4.65 33.67
N LEU A 96 16.70 5.20 32.90
CA LEU A 96 15.82 4.45 32.01
C LEU A 96 16.43 4.46 30.61
N LEU A 97 16.71 3.28 30.07
CA LEU A 97 17.23 3.13 28.72
C LEU A 97 16.05 3.00 27.73
N ILE A 98 15.83 4.02 26.90
CA ILE A 98 14.80 3.99 25.85
C ILE A 98 15.43 3.44 24.59
N LEU A 99 14.87 2.31 24.09
CA LEU A 99 15.29 1.66 22.86
C LEU A 99 14.38 2.05 21.70
N VAL A 100 14.95 2.64 20.65
CA VAL A 100 14.27 2.98 19.40
C VAL A 100 14.66 1.94 18.36
N ASP A 101 13.70 1.18 17.89
CA ASP A 101 13.90 0.23 16.78
C ASP A 101 13.95 0.98 15.46
N ARG A 102 15.05 0.79 14.72
CA ARG A 102 15.30 1.38 13.40
C ARG A 102 15.14 0.39 12.24
N THR A 103 14.53 -0.76 12.50
CA THR A 103 14.26 -1.76 11.46
C THR A 103 13.49 -1.11 10.32
N PRO A 104 13.96 -1.25 9.06
CA PRO A 104 13.24 -0.71 7.92
C PRO A 104 11.82 -1.25 7.85
N TYR A 105 10.88 -0.36 7.56
CA TYR A 105 9.48 -0.68 7.35
C TYR A 105 9.21 -0.78 5.85
N MET A 106 8.65 -1.90 5.42
CA MET A 106 8.19 -2.12 4.06
C MET A 106 6.79 -2.71 4.11
N ARG A 107 5.84 -2.05 3.49
CA ARG A 107 4.46 -2.52 3.49
C ARG A 107 3.74 -2.16 2.20
N GLU A 108 2.81 -3.02 1.86
CA GLU A 108 1.90 -2.86 0.75
C GLU A 108 0.47 -2.83 1.30
N TRP A 109 -0.16 -1.66 1.26
CA TRP A 109 -1.55 -1.46 1.70
C TRP A 109 -2.48 -1.67 0.52
N VAL A 110 -3.09 -2.85 0.43
CA VAL A 110 -4.00 -3.23 -0.66
C VAL A 110 -5.28 -3.88 -0.11
N ASP A 111 -6.33 -3.90 -0.93
CA ASP A 111 -7.60 -4.54 -0.57
C ASP A 111 -7.66 -6.02 -0.96
N ALA A 112 -6.73 -6.50 -1.78
CA ALA A 112 -6.66 -7.89 -2.21
C ALA A 112 -6.06 -8.77 -1.12
N ALA A 113 -6.79 -9.82 -0.73
CA ALA A 113 -6.35 -10.74 0.34
C ALA A 113 -5.18 -11.66 -0.08
N ASP A 114 -4.97 -11.83 -1.38
CA ASP A 114 -3.91 -12.64 -2.00
C ASP A 114 -2.64 -11.83 -2.32
N ARG A 115 -2.69 -10.52 -2.10
CA ARG A 115 -1.58 -9.57 -2.31
C ARG A 115 -1.41 -8.72 -1.08
N GLY A 116 -0.23 -8.12 -0.96
CA GLY A 116 0.09 -7.23 0.14
C GLY A 116 0.77 -7.93 1.31
N THR A 117 1.11 -7.16 2.31
CA THR A 117 1.84 -7.60 3.51
C THR A 117 0.93 -7.99 4.66
N SER A 118 -0.37 -7.81 4.52
CA SER A 118 -1.39 -8.09 5.53
C SER A 118 -2.59 -8.81 4.89
N SER A 119 -3.23 -9.69 5.64
CA SER A 119 -4.50 -10.33 5.25
C SER A 119 -5.73 -9.41 5.40
N LYS A 120 -5.54 -8.21 5.94
CA LYS A 120 -6.62 -7.22 6.11
C LYS A 120 -6.76 -6.38 4.84
N LYS A 121 -7.97 -5.91 4.58
CA LYS A 121 -8.22 -4.91 3.54
C LYS A 121 -7.67 -3.57 4.00
N GLU A 122 -6.58 -3.15 3.40
CA GLU A 122 -5.84 -1.93 3.77
C GLU A 122 -5.71 -0.94 2.62
N GLY A 123 -6.37 -1.18 1.51
CA GLY A 123 -6.40 -0.25 0.38
C GLY A 123 -6.97 1.11 0.75
N PHE A 124 -6.60 2.11 -0.04
CA PHE A 124 -7.10 3.47 0.11
C PHE A 124 -8.35 3.67 -0.73
N GLN A 125 -9.29 4.45 -0.22
CA GLN A 125 -10.49 4.83 -0.94
C GLN A 125 -10.66 6.34 -0.88
N PHE A 126 -10.84 6.97 -2.02
CA PHE A 126 -11.06 8.39 -2.15
C PHE A 126 -12.05 8.67 -3.29
N GLN A 127 -12.50 9.90 -3.44
CA GLN A 127 -13.50 10.26 -4.42
C GLN A 127 -12.99 11.33 -5.37
N SER A 128 -13.43 11.27 -6.63
CA SER A 128 -13.27 12.35 -7.59
C SER A 128 -14.24 13.50 -7.28
N ARG A 129 -14.08 14.62 -8.01
CA ARG A 129 -14.98 15.78 -7.90
C ARG A 129 -16.46 15.41 -8.17
N GLU A 130 -16.70 14.44 -9.01
CA GLU A 130 -18.04 13.91 -9.34
C GLU A 130 -18.59 12.94 -8.29
N GLY A 131 -17.84 12.63 -7.23
CA GLY A 131 -18.25 11.68 -6.20
C GLY A 131 -18.01 10.20 -6.58
N ILE A 132 -17.25 9.93 -7.63
CA ILE A 132 -16.89 8.57 -8.03
C ILE A 132 -15.83 8.03 -7.08
N THR A 133 -16.10 6.89 -6.46
CA THR A 133 -15.16 6.24 -5.55
C THR A 133 -14.07 5.52 -6.34
N ILE A 134 -12.82 5.81 -5.98
CA ILE A 134 -11.60 5.26 -6.56
C ILE A 134 -10.86 4.52 -5.43
N GLY A 135 -10.49 3.28 -5.69
CA GLY A 135 -9.63 2.50 -4.81
C GLY A 135 -8.19 2.49 -5.31
N ALA A 136 -7.24 2.50 -4.38
CA ALA A 136 -5.82 2.39 -4.71
C ALA A 136 -5.07 1.52 -3.69
N GLY A 137 -4.23 0.64 -4.19
CA GLY A 137 -3.18 0.02 -3.41
C GLY A 137 -1.94 0.91 -3.37
N ILE A 138 -1.24 0.96 -2.24
CA ILE A 138 -0.01 1.74 -2.09
C ILE A 138 1.07 0.87 -1.45
N SER A 139 2.25 0.89 -2.05
CA SER A 139 3.47 0.32 -1.52
C SER A 139 4.36 1.43 -0.99
N ILE A 140 4.90 1.26 0.23
CA ILE A 140 5.73 2.25 0.89
C ILE A 140 6.90 1.57 1.62
N GLY A 141 8.06 2.20 1.55
CA GLY A 141 9.23 1.86 2.33
C GLY A 141 9.72 3.07 3.10
N ALA A 142 10.07 2.85 4.37
CA ALA A 142 10.57 3.89 5.25
C ALA A 142 11.56 3.33 6.27
N MET A 143 12.44 4.19 6.79
CA MET A 143 13.36 3.85 7.85
C MET A 143 13.64 5.04 8.76
N VAL A 144 14.14 4.76 9.94
CA VAL A 144 14.71 5.76 10.85
C VAL A 144 16.21 5.63 10.80
N LYS A 145 16.92 6.67 10.36
CA LYS A 145 18.36 6.71 10.38
C LYS A 145 18.89 6.84 11.79
N GLU A 146 20.13 6.43 12.01
CA GLU A 146 20.74 6.51 13.34
C GLU A 146 20.85 7.95 13.84
N GLU A 147 21.14 8.89 12.96
CA GLU A 147 21.23 10.32 13.24
C GLU A 147 19.87 10.94 13.58
N ASP A 148 18.78 10.37 13.04
CA ASP A 148 17.42 10.87 13.21
C ASP A 148 16.66 10.20 14.36
N ALA A 149 17.23 9.19 15.01
CA ALA A 149 16.57 8.43 16.06
C ALA A 149 16.12 9.30 17.25
N ALA A 150 16.91 10.32 17.62
CA ALA A 150 16.53 11.27 18.65
C ALA A 150 15.35 12.15 18.23
N THR A 151 15.34 12.60 16.97
CA THR A 151 14.24 13.37 16.40
C THR A 151 12.95 12.53 16.35
N PHE A 152 13.08 11.28 15.93
CA PHE A 152 11.95 10.36 15.93
C PHE A 152 11.39 10.14 17.33
N LEU A 153 12.26 9.89 18.32
CA LEU A 153 11.85 9.72 19.71
C LEU A 153 11.18 10.98 20.26
N TYR A 154 11.70 12.16 19.94
CA TYR A 154 11.13 13.44 20.36
C TYR A 154 9.70 13.64 19.86
N TRP A 155 9.43 13.31 18.57
CA TRP A 155 8.12 13.53 17.98
C TRP A 155 7.09 12.46 18.35
N PHE A 156 7.49 11.20 18.46
CA PHE A 156 6.57 10.09 18.62
C PHE A 156 6.54 9.49 20.02
N GLY A 157 7.59 9.74 20.81
CA GLY A 157 7.67 9.32 22.21
C GLY A 157 7.81 7.81 22.40
N THR A 158 7.51 7.38 23.60
CA THR A 158 7.57 5.97 24.03
C THR A 158 6.20 5.30 23.90
N LYS A 159 6.19 3.96 23.90
CA LYS A 159 4.98 3.19 24.13
C LYS A 159 4.47 3.49 25.54
N ASN A 160 3.18 3.69 25.69
CA ASN A 160 2.57 3.89 27.00
C ASN A 160 2.86 2.65 27.87
N GLN A 161 3.81 2.76 28.76
CA GLN A 161 3.96 1.83 29.86
C GLN A 161 3.10 2.37 31.02
N GLN A 162 2.11 1.59 31.41
CA GLN A 162 1.38 1.88 32.63
C GLN A 162 2.29 1.51 33.81
N PHE A 163 2.94 2.49 34.39
CA PHE A 163 3.74 2.33 35.63
C PHE A 163 2.82 2.20 36.84
N THR A 164 1.91 1.25 36.82
CA THR A 164 0.94 1.02 37.92
C THR A 164 1.42 0.00 38.91
N ASP A 165 2.52 -0.69 38.61
CA ASP A 165 3.02 -1.81 39.42
C ASP A 165 4.38 -1.50 40.04
N VAL A 166 4.62 -2.04 41.25
CA VAL A 166 5.91 -1.91 41.96
C VAL A 166 7.06 -2.41 41.07
N ALA A 167 6.84 -3.43 40.26
CA ALA A 167 7.82 -3.95 39.31
C ALA A 167 8.27 -2.92 38.25
N SER A 168 7.45 -1.93 37.93
CA SER A 168 7.80 -0.87 36.97
C SER A 168 8.81 0.14 37.50
N GLN A 169 8.94 0.26 38.82
CA GLN A 169 9.94 1.11 39.47
C GLN A 169 11.36 0.57 39.27
N PHE A 170 11.47 -0.72 38.98
CA PHE A 170 12.74 -1.40 38.71
C PHE A 170 13.01 -1.61 37.21
N ALA A 171 12.18 -1.05 36.34
CA ALA A 171 12.39 -1.18 34.92
C ALA A 171 13.57 -0.32 34.48
N SER A 172 14.60 -0.97 33.96
CA SER A 172 15.80 -0.32 33.41
C SER A 172 15.64 0.02 31.92
N THR A 173 14.65 -0.56 31.23
CA THR A 173 14.44 -0.38 29.79
C THR A 173 13.01 -0.01 29.45
N SER A 174 12.86 0.83 28.43
CA SER A 174 11.59 1.19 27.80
C SER A 174 11.71 1.12 26.29
N GLN A 175 10.59 0.91 25.61
CA GLN A 175 10.55 0.91 24.16
C GLN A 175 9.97 2.23 23.63
N GLY A 176 10.66 2.84 22.67
CA GLY A 176 10.07 3.87 21.83
C GLY A 176 8.89 3.32 21.04
N LYS A 177 8.02 4.18 20.54
CA LYS A 177 7.01 3.76 19.56
C LYS A 177 7.69 3.14 18.36
N SER A 178 7.14 2.05 17.84
CA SER A 178 7.72 1.40 16.67
C SER A 178 7.45 2.20 15.40
N LEU A 179 8.36 2.14 14.44
CA LEU A 179 8.14 2.74 13.14
C LEU A 179 6.87 2.19 12.49
N SER A 180 6.59 0.87 12.64
CA SER A 180 5.39 0.26 12.08
C SER A 180 4.09 0.87 12.64
N ASP A 181 4.03 1.12 13.96
CA ASP A 181 2.85 1.74 14.59
C ASP A 181 2.60 3.15 14.02
N ILE A 182 3.68 3.92 13.80
CA ILE A 182 3.59 5.28 13.27
C ILE A 182 3.22 5.25 11.79
N MET A 183 3.78 4.34 11.01
CA MET A 183 3.47 4.18 9.59
C MET A 183 2.00 3.79 9.39
N ASP A 184 1.51 2.83 10.16
CA ASP A 184 0.13 2.33 10.03
C ASP A 184 -0.94 3.29 10.56
N THR A 185 -0.58 4.22 11.43
CA THR A 185 -1.52 5.20 12.00
C THR A 185 -1.35 6.58 11.41
N VAL A 186 -0.19 7.20 11.64
CA VAL A 186 0.04 8.62 11.31
C VAL A 186 0.33 8.79 9.81
N VAL A 187 1.29 8.03 9.27
CA VAL A 187 1.69 8.16 7.86
C VAL A 187 0.57 7.72 6.94
N ARG A 188 -0.07 6.59 7.23
CA ARG A 188 -1.21 6.11 6.45
C ARG A 188 -2.37 7.10 6.46
N GLY A 189 -2.69 7.67 7.60
CA GLY A 189 -3.72 8.72 7.71
C GLY A 189 -3.38 9.96 6.88
N TYR A 190 -2.12 10.39 6.88
CA TYR A 190 -1.65 11.50 6.06
C TYR A 190 -1.77 11.20 4.55
N VAL A 191 -1.33 10.02 4.12
CA VAL A 191 -1.47 9.56 2.73
C VAL A 191 -2.92 9.55 2.28
N GLN A 192 -3.82 8.99 3.10
CA GLN A 192 -5.25 8.95 2.83
C GLN A 192 -5.83 10.37 2.63
N ALA A 193 -5.53 11.28 3.55
CA ALA A 193 -6.02 12.65 3.49
C ALA A 193 -5.47 13.40 2.27
N ALA A 194 -4.18 13.25 2.01
CA ALA A 194 -3.51 13.92 0.90
C ALA A 194 -4.01 13.44 -0.47
N LEU A 195 -4.25 12.14 -0.65
CA LEU A 195 -4.84 11.59 -1.87
C LEU A 195 -6.28 12.07 -2.04
N ALA A 196 -7.10 11.97 -1.00
CA ALA A 196 -8.47 12.43 -1.05
C ALA A 196 -8.55 13.91 -1.44
N GLN A 197 -7.73 14.77 -0.84
CA GLN A 197 -7.71 16.20 -1.15
C GLN A 197 -7.32 16.50 -2.60
N ARG A 198 -6.39 15.74 -3.19
CA ARG A 198 -5.95 15.93 -4.58
C ARG A 198 -7.00 15.44 -5.57
N PHE A 199 -7.52 14.24 -5.37
CA PHE A 199 -8.53 13.65 -6.27
C PHE A 199 -9.87 14.39 -6.23
N MET A 200 -10.32 14.87 -5.08
CA MET A 200 -11.56 15.65 -4.97
C MET A 200 -11.55 16.97 -5.76
N LYS A 201 -10.38 17.49 -6.14
CA LYS A 201 -10.26 18.70 -6.97
C LYS A 201 -10.35 18.40 -8.47
N LEU A 202 -10.13 17.16 -8.87
CA LEU A 202 -10.02 16.75 -10.27
C LEU A 202 -11.27 15.99 -10.71
N SER A 203 -11.58 16.10 -12.02
CA SER A 203 -12.52 15.19 -12.62
C SER A 203 -12.01 13.75 -12.58
N PHE A 204 -12.88 12.78 -12.71
CA PHE A 204 -12.48 11.38 -12.78
C PHE A 204 -11.45 11.11 -13.88
N ALA A 205 -11.68 11.67 -15.08
CA ALA A 205 -10.78 11.52 -16.23
C ALA A 205 -9.42 12.20 -15.97
N ASP A 206 -9.43 13.43 -15.44
CA ASP A 206 -8.21 14.17 -15.12
C ASP A 206 -7.42 13.51 -13.99
N GLY A 207 -8.11 13.03 -12.96
CA GLY A 207 -7.50 12.31 -11.84
C GLY A 207 -6.79 11.03 -12.28
N ASN A 208 -7.41 10.30 -13.21
CA ASN A 208 -6.83 9.10 -13.79
C ASN A 208 -5.61 9.40 -14.67
N ALA A 209 -5.71 10.41 -15.52
CA ALA A 209 -4.62 10.85 -16.38
C ALA A 209 -3.42 11.39 -15.59
N GLN A 210 -3.67 12.06 -14.45
CA GLN A 210 -2.64 12.68 -13.61
C GLN A 210 -2.25 11.81 -12.40
N ALA A 211 -2.71 10.57 -12.30
CA ALA A 211 -2.45 9.72 -11.14
C ALA A 211 -0.96 9.59 -10.79
N SER A 212 -0.09 9.47 -11.80
CA SER A 212 1.36 9.42 -11.60
C SER A 212 1.90 10.73 -11.03
N ALA A 213 1.50 11.87 -11.57
CA ALA A 213 1.92 13.18 -11.09
C ALA A 213 1.45 13.44 -9.65
N ILE A 214 0.22 13.04 -9.33
CA ILE A 214 -0.33 13.11 -7.97
C ILE A 214 0.53 12.29 -6.99
N MET A 215 1.00 11.12 -7.41
CA MET A 215 1.87 10.28 -6.57
C MET A 215 3.25 10.89 -6.38
N ASP A 216 3.83 11.50 -7.41
CA ASP A 216 5.14 12.16 -7.33
C ASP A 216 5.08 13.39 -6.41
N ASP A 217 4.02 14.19 -6.50
CA ASP A 217 3.75 15.29 -5.58
C ASP A 217 3.57 14.80 -4.14
N LEU A 218 2.82 13.72 -3.96
CA LEU A 218 2.62 13.10 -2.64
C LEU A 218 3.95 12.62 -2.06
N ARG A 219 4.80 11.97 -2.88
CA ARG A 219 6.13 11.53 -2.47
C ARG A 219 6.97 12.70 -1.97
N SER A 220 7.00 13.81 -2.71
CA SER A 220 7.75 15.01 -2.34
C SER A 220 7.28 15.58 -1.00
N ASP A 221 5.95 15.71 -0.83
CA ASP A 221 5.35 16.24 0.40
C ASP A 221 5.60 15.34 1.60
N LEU A 222 5.40 14.02 1.43
CA LEU A 222 5.66 13.03 2.48
C LEU A 222 7.11 13.06 2.92
N THR A 223 8.04 13.03 1.97
CA THR A 223 9.47 13.00 2.28
C THR A 223 9.87 14.23 3.08
N LYS A 224 9.41 15.42 2.69
CA LYS A 224 9.70 16.66 3.43
C LYS A 224 9.07 16.65 4.84
N HIS A 225 7.78 16.34 4.92
CA HIS A 225 7.02 16.42 6.16
C HIS A 225 7.52 15.43 7.22
N PHE A 226 7.90 14.22 6.82
CA PHE A 226 8.32 13.19 7.75
C PHE A 226 9.84 13.18 8.00
N ALA A 227 10.66 13.74 7.10
CA ALA A 227 12.08 13.95 7.38
C ALA A 227 12.31 14.87 8.59
N GLU A 228 11.48 15.92 8.73
CA GLU A 228 11.51 16.81 9.92
C GLU A 228 11.19 16.07 11.22
N LYS A 229 10.52 14.94 11.14
CA LYS A 229 10.14 14.08 12.27
C LYS A 229 11.04 12.87 12.46
N GLY A 230 12.13 12.78 11.71
CA GLY A 230 13.10 11.70 11.82
C GLY A 230 12.71 10.42 11.08
N ILE A 231 11.77 10.47 10.12
CA ILE A 231 11.43 9.34 9.27
C ILE A 231 11.89 9.62 7.84
N THR A 232 12.76 8.77 7.32
CA THR A 232 13.16 8.80 5.91
C THR A 232 12.23 7.89 5.11
N ILE A 233 11.51 8.45 4.13
CA ILE A 233 10.72 7.70 3.18
C ILE A 233 11.62 7.31 2.01
N ASP A 234 11.84 6.01 1.81
CA ASP A 234 12.69 5.50 0.74
C ASP A 234 11.95 5.52 -0.59
N TYR A 235 10.73 4.98 -0.57
CA TYR A 235 9.86 4.99 -1.73
C TYR A 235 8.39 5.01 -1.30
N ILE A 236 7.54 5.53 -2.19
CA ILE A 236 6.09 5.37 -2.16
C ILE A 236 5.59 5.32 -3.61
N GLY A 237 4.62 4.47 -3.87
CA GLY A 237 4.03 4.31 -5.19
C GLY A 237 2.74 3.50 -5.16
N TYR A 238 2.00 3.54 -6.27
CA TYR A 238 0.84 2.67 -6.42
C TYR A 238 1.26 1.20 -6.50
N SER A 239 0.54 0.37 -5.77
CA SER A 239 0.65 -1.09 -5.86
C SER A 239 -0.40 -1.64 -6.81
N GLY A 240 -0.13 -1.52 -8.10
CA GLY A 240 -1.05 -1.91 -9.17
C GLY A 240 -1.84 -0.74 -9.74
N THR A 241 -2.94 -1.05 -10.42
CA THR A 241 -3.84 -0.08 -11.05
C THR A 241 -4.85 0.48 -10.04
N LEU A 242 -5.38 1.65 -10.33
CA LEU A 242 -6.54 2.15 -9.62
C LEU A 242 -7.73 1.21 -9.82
N THR A 243 -8.51 1.00 -8.79
CA THR A 243 -9.69 0.12 -8.82
C THR A 243 -10.97 0.94 -8.70
N TYR A 244 -12.03 0.48 -9.35
CA TYR A 244 -13.31 1.15 -9.40
C TYR A 244 -14.42 0.18 -9.01
N THR A 245 -15.61 0.69 -8.73
CA THR A 245 -16.78 -0.16 -8.59
C THR A 245 -17.09 -0.84 -9.93
N ASP A 246 -17.65 -2.05 -9.89
CA ASP A 246 -17.94 -2.85 -11.10
C ASP A 246 -18.76 -2.06 -12.13
N ALA A 247 -19.73 -1.25 -11.68
CA ALA A 247 -20.55 -0.42 -12.57
C ALA A 247 -19.70 0.64 -13.31
N ILE A 248 -18.77 1.28 -12.64
CA ILE A 248 -17.86 2.29 -13.22
C ILE A 248 -16.87 1.61 -14.15
N GLN A 249 -16.28 0.48 -13.74
CA GLN A 249 -15.36 -0.29 -14.58
C GLN A 249 -16.03 -0.70 -15.89
N LYS A 250 -17.24 -1.22 -15.83
CA LYS A 250 -18.01 -1.58 -17.01
C LYS A 250 -18.26 -0.39 -17.94
N SER A 251 -18.60 0.78 -17.39
CA SER A 251 -18.78 1.99 -18.18
C SER A 251 -17.50 2.46 -18.85
N ILE A 252 -16.34 2.35 -18.17
CA ILE A 252 -15.03 2.66 -18.75
C ILE A 252 -14.72 1.72 -19.91
N ASP A 253 -14.95 0.42 -19.73
CA ASP A 253 -14.72 -0.59 -20.76
C ASP A 253 -15.62 -0.36 -21.97
N GLU A 254 -16.90 -0.03 -21.77
CA GLU A 254 -17.83 0.30 -22.86
C GLU A 254 -17.39 1.55 -23.64
N VAL A 255 -16.97 2.62 -22.96
CA VAL A 255 -16.45 3.84 -23.59
C VAL A 255 -15.15 3.54 -24.35
N PHE A 256 -14.25 2.75 -23.78
CA PHE A 256 -13.02 2.35 -24.45
C PHE A 256 -13.31 1.57 -25.73
N ILE A 257 -14.19 0.56 -25.66
CA ILE A 257 -14.61 -0.24 -26.82
C ILE A 257 -15.25 0.64 -27.90
N ALA A 258 -16.14 1.57 -27.51
CA ALA A 258 -16.78 2.50 -28.44
C ALA A 258 -15.75 3.41 -29.11
N THR A 259 -14.79 3.93 -28.36
CA THR A 259 -13.71 4.78 -28.88
C THR A 259 -12.81 4.01 -29.84
N GLN A 260 -12.45 2.76 -29.52
CA GLN A 260 -11.65 1.91 -30.40
C GLN A 260 -12.41 1.57 -31.69
N ARG A 261 -13.71 1.30 -31.61
CA ARG A 261 -14.55 1.07 -32.80
C ARG A 261 -14.64 2.32 -33.68
N ALA A 262 -14.80 3.51 -33.07
CA ALA A 262 -14.80 4.78 -33.81
C ALA A 262 -13.46 5.05 -34.49
N ALA A 263 -12.34 4.83 -33.78
CA ALA A 263 -11.00 4.98 -34.32
C ALA A 263 -10.74 3.99 -35.48
N SER A 264 -11.14 2.73 -35.32
CA SER A 264 -11.03 1.72 -36.38
C SER A 264 -11.88 2.09 -37.61
N SER A 265 -13.11 2.57 -37.39
CA SER A 265 -13.97 3.04 -38.47
C SER A 265 -13.40 4.24 -39.20
N ALA A 266 -12.85 5.20 -38.47
CA ALA A 266 -12.19 6.37 -39.05
C ALA A 266 -10.94 5.97 -39.86
N ALA A 267 -10.14 5.01 -39.36
CA ALA A 267 -8.99 4.48 -40.07
C ALA A 267 -9.34 3.73 -41.36
N MET A 268 -10.54 3.09 -41.40
CA MET A 268 -11.06 2.40 -42.58
C MET A 268 -11.69 3.34 -43.60
N MET A 269 -12.19 4.52 -43.20
CA MET A 269 -12.86 5.46 -44.11
C MET A 269 -12.09 5.74 -45.42
N PRO A 270 -10.76 5.94 -45.41
CA PRO A 270 -10.01 6.12 -46.67
C PRO A 270 -10.01 4.93 -47.58
N ALA A 271 -10.21 3.71 -47.05
CA ALA A 271 -10.23 2.47 -47.82
C ALA A 271 -11.61 2.13 -48.39
N VAL A 272 -12.68 2.74 -47.86
CA VAL A 272 -14.08 2.46 -48.30
C VAL A 272 -14.29 2.67 -49.79
N PRO A 273 -13.82 3.77 -50.45
CA PRO A 273 -13.96 3.95 -51.87
C PRO A 273 -13.27 2.83 -52.68
N TYR A 274 -12.11 2.39 -52.24
CA TYR A 274 -11.37 1.29 -52.90
C TYR A 274 -12.10 -0.05 -52.73
N MET A 275 -12.61 -0.34 -51.54
CA MET A 275 -13.38 -1.54 -51.27
C MET A 275 -14.68 -1.58 -52.11
N ASN A 276 -15.39 -0.45 -52.23
CA ASN A 276 -16.59 -0.34 -53.06
C ASN A 276 -16.24 -0.52 -54.54
N ALA A 277 -15.17 0.11 -55.04
CA ALA A 277 -14.71 -0.09 -56.40
C ALA A 277 -14.36 -1.56 -56.70
N GLN A 278 -13.68 -2.23 -55.74
CA GLN A 278 -13.36 -3.65 -55.87
C GLN A 278 -14.61 -4.53 -55.85
N ALA A 279 -15.61 -4.20 -55.04
CA ALA A 279 -16.90 -4.89 -55.02
C ALA A 279 -17.65 -4.73 -56.35
N ASP A 280 -17.65 -3.52 -56.92
CA ASP A 280 -18.24 -3.24 -58.24
C ASP A 280 -17.55 -4.01 -59.38
N ILE A 281 -16.19 -4.12 -59.33
CA ILE A 281 -15.43 -4.91 -60.27
C ILE A 281 -15.80 -6.40 -60.16
N ASN A 282 -15.92 -6.88 -58.90
CA ASN A 282 -16.25 -8.28 -58.66
C ASN A 282 -17.68 -8.61 -59.15
N ILE A 283 -18.66 -7.70 -58.95
CA ILE A 283 -20.02 -7.85 -59.48
C ILE A 283 -20.02 -7.85 -60.97
N LYS A 284 -19.37 -6.90 -61.65
CA LYS A 284 -19.24 -6.85 -63.11
C LYS A 284 -18.57 -8.05 -63.69
N THR A 285 -17.55 -8.57 -63.02
CA THR A 285 -16.82 -9.80 -63.43
C THR A 285 -17.77 -11.03 -63.31
N ALA A 286 -18.52 -11.11 -62.24
CA ALA A 286 -19.51 -12.17 -62.04
C ALA A 286 -20.64 -12.10 -63.10
N GLU A 287 -21.12 -10.90 -63.42
CA GLU A 287 -22.11 -10.68 -64.50
C GLU A 287 -21.54 -11.08 -65.88
N ALA A 288 -20.33 -10.65 -66.19
CA ALA A 288 -19.68 -11.04 -67.46
C ALA A 288 -19.51 -12.55 -67.57
N THR A 289 -19.11 -13.20 -66.46
CA THR A 289 -18.96 -14.68 -66.43
C THR A 289 -20.31 -15.39 -66.59
N ALA A 290 -21.36 -14.84 -65.97
CA ALA A 290 -22.71 -15.36 -66.12
C ALA A 290 -23.20 -15.23 -67.57
N ILE A 291 -22.96 -14.10 -68.22
CA ILE A 291 -23.31 -13.87 -69.63
C ILE A 291 -22.55 -14.86 -70.57
N GLN A 292 -21.23 -15.05 -70.33
CA GLN A 292 -20.43 -16.03 -71.10
C GLN A 292 -20.94 -17.47 -70.99
N LYS A 293 -21.46 -17.85 -69.86
CA LYS A 293 -22.01 -19.18 -69.58
C LYS A 293 -23.48 -19.33 -69.99
N TRP A 294 -24.09 -18.26 -70.42
CA TRP A 294 -25.51 -18.30 -70.82
C TRP A 294 -25.71 -19.03 -72.13
N ASN A 295 -26.57 -20.04 -72.12
CA ASN A 295 -26.91 -20.87 -73.25
C ASN A 295 -28.07 -20.32 -74.13
N GLY A 296 -28.44 -19.06 -73.93
CA GLY A 296 -29.54 -18.42 -74.69
C GLY A 296 -30.93 -18.70 -74.16
N GLN A 297 -31.10 -19.48 -73.10
CA GLN A 297 -32.41 -19.73 -72.48
C GLN A 297 -32.62 -18.78 -71.28
N VAL A 298 -33.71 -18.11 -71.24
CA VAL A 298 -34.10 -17.26 -70.07
C VAL A 298 -34.53 -18.21 -68.94
N PRO A 299 -33.85 -18.17 -67.76
CA PRO A 299 -34.27 -18.99 -66.65
C PRO A 299 -35.67 -18.63 -66.26
N TYR A 300 -36.58 -19.58 -66.13
CA TYR A 300 -37.90 -19.39 -65.58
C TYR A 300 -37.76 -19.12 -64.09
N LEU A 301 -37.88 -17.82 -63.72
CA LEU A 301 -37.90 -17.43 -62.32
C LEU A 301 -39.30 -17.54 -61.81
N PRO A 302 -39.60 -18.37 -60.79
CA PRO A 302 -40.93 -18.38 -60.20
C PRO A 302 -41.30 -16.99 -59.67
N SER A 303 -42.48 -16.50 -59.91
CA SER A 303 -42.96 -15.14 -59.67
C SER A 303 -43.03 -14.69 -58.22
N THR A 304 -42.39 -15.38 -57.31
CA THR A 304 -42.42 -15.09 -55.89
C THR A 304 -41.16 -14.35 -55.35
N VAL A 305 -40.17 -13.96 -56.19
CA VAL A 305 -38.99 -13.22 -55.75
C VAL A 305 -39.02 -11.82 -56.38
N VAL A 306 -39.92 -11.00 -55.93
CA VAL A 306 -39.81 -9.56 -56.07
C VAL A 306 -39.53 -9.00 -54.68
N THR A 307 -38.28 -9.00 -54.31
CA THR A 307 -37.83 -8.17 -53.20
C THR A 307 -36.90 -7.09 -53.75
N VAL A 308 -37.31 -5.88 -53.48
CA VAL A 308 -36.61 -4.64 -53.81
C VAL A 308 -35.19 -4.68 -53.22
N GLY A 309 -34.18 -4.56 -54.06
CA GLY A 309 -32.75 -4.53 -53.68
C GLY A 309 -32.03 -5.83 -54.07
N ASN A 310 -30.92 -5.72 -54.75
CA ASN A 310 -29.91 -6.70 -55.21
C ASN A 310 -30.23 -8.24 -55.14
N GLY A 311 -31.40 -8.65 -54.71
CA GLY A 311 -31.83 -10.03 -54.46
C GLY A 311 -31.95 -10.88 -55.76
N TRP A 312 -32.12 -10.28 -56.94
CA TRP A 312 -32.17 -11.03 -58.19
C TRP A 312 -30.78 -11.61 -58.56
N VAL A 313 -29.71 -10.87 -58.27
CA VAL A 313 -28.32 -11.32 -58.50
C VAL A 313 -27.99 -12.52 -57.62
N ASP A 314 -28.39 -12.50 -56.37
CA ASP A 314 -28.22 -13.62 -55.44
C ASP A 314 -28.99 -14.87 -55.88
N GLY A 315 -30.19 -14.70 -56.43
CA GLY A 315 -31.00 -15.78 -56.99
C GLY A 315 -30.35 -16.41 -58.24
N VAL A 316 -29.84 -15.58 -59.14
CA VAL A 316 -29.17 -16.06 -60.35
C VAL A 316 -27.84 -16.73 -60.03
N LEU A 317 -27.04 -16.19 -59.12
CA LEU A 317 -25.77 -16.76 -58.64
C LEU A 317 -25.98 -18.11 -57.94
N SER A 318 -27.07 -18.25 -57.16
CA SER A 318 -27.41 -19.54 -56.55
C SER A 318 -27.85 -20.58 -57.58
N TYR A 319 -28.62 -20.16 -58.59
CA TYR A 319 -29.05 -21.05 -59.67
C TYR A 319 -27.88 -21.54 -60.56
N LEU A 320 -26.88 -20.68 -60.76
CA LEU A 320 -25.70 -20.99 -61.52
C LEU A 320 -24.62 -21.75 -60.69
N GLY A 321 -24.90 -22.09 -59.46
CA GLY A 321 -23.97 -22.81 -58.57
C GLY A 321 -22.68 -22.02 -58.20
N LEU A 322 -22.73 -20.70 -58.36
CA LEU A 322 -21.59 -19.76 -58.09
C LEU A 322 -21.58 -19.21 -56.68
N LYS A 323 -22.59 -19.54 -55.85
CA LYS A 323 -22.67 -19.14 -54.45
C LYS A 323 -21.92 -20.19 -53.63
N GLY A 324 -20.71 -19.85 -53.21
CA GLY A 324 -19.94 -20.69 -52.29
C GLY A 324 -20.68 -20.87 -50.97
N ASP A 325 -20.77 -22.10 -50.49
CA ASP A 325 -21.30 -22.47 -49.22
C ASP A 325 -20.51 -21.72 -48.12
N LYS A 326 -21.19 -20.83 -47.42
CA LYS A 326 -20.65 -20.30 -46.13
C LYS A 326 -20.79 -21.43 -45.11
N LYS A 327 -19.71 -22.07 -44.80
CA LYS A 327 -19.54 -22.80 -43.53
C LYS A 327 -19.30 -21.84 -42.40
#